data_a1537a45156ee9bd6f071e1fe7d159a0
#
_entry.id   a1537a45156ee9bd6f071e1fe7d159a0
#
_cell.length_a   1.000
_cell.length_b   1.000
_cell.length_c   1.000
_cell.angle_alpha   90.00
_cell.angle_beta   90.00
_cell.angle_gamma   90.00
#
_symmetry.space_group_name_H-M   'P 1'
#
loop_
_entity.id
_entity.type
_entity.pdbx_description
1 polymer ?
#
loop_
_entity_poly.entity_id
_entity_poly.type
_entity_poly.pdbx_seq_one_letter_code
_entity_poly.pdbx_strand_id
1 'polypeptide(L)'
;MEIEKALGEVAETPAKWSRNGGTKNHNFLKKRIKPGTIRHLEYDLLDVEIGESWPIPVSVVHGSRPGPVVTLLGAVHGDELVGPLALTYLCGANFMGDDRLIDPSVLAGTIRIVPIVNLPGYRRRSRYFPDRRDLNRSFPGNPDSNTTSRVASGVWKN
;
A
#
# COMPACT_ATOMS: atom_id res chain seq x y z
N MET A 1 -27.33 -19.28 7.38
CA MET A 1 -26.65 -20.59 7.35
C MET A 1 -25.97 -20.84 5.98
N GLU A 2 -25.64 -19.82 5.20
CA GLU A 2 -24.91 -19.95 3.92
C GLU A 2 -23.69 -19.05 3.76
N ILE A 3 -23.42 -18.18 4.71
CA ILE A 3 -22.24 -17.29 4.67
C ILE A 3 -20.99 -17.99 5.24
N GLU A 4 -21.15 -18.96 6.13
CA GLU A 4 -20.01 -19.73 6.69
C GLU A 4 -19.38 -20.72 5.71
N LYS A 5 -20.06 -21.12 4.64
CA LYS A 5 -19.52 -22.02 3.62
C LYS A 5 -18.68 -21.35 2.54
N ALA A 6 -18.71 -20.03 2.45
CA ALA A 6 -17.94 -19.25 1.47
C ALA A 6 -16.55 -18.80 2.00
N LEU A 7 -16.33 -18.90 3.30
CA LEU A 7 -15.01 -18.74 3.89
C LEU A 7 -14.36 -20.12 3.93
N GLY A 8 -13.80 -20.53 2.78
CA GLY A 8 -12.98 -21.74 2.72
C GLY A 8 -11.96 -21.75 3.86
N GLU A 9 -11.67 -22.92 4.41
CA GLU A 9 -10.70 -23.13 5.48
C GLU A 9 -9.46 -22.26 5.25
N VAL A 10 -9.33 -21.20 6.04
CA VAL A 10 -8.06 -20.50 6.17
C VAL A 10 -7.14 -21.51 6.81
N ALA A 11 -6.26 -22.10 6.02
CA ALA A 11 -5.24 -23.01 6.51
C ALA A 11 -4.49 -22.27 7.63
N GLU A 12 -4.76 -22.64 8.86
CA GLU A 12 -3.93 -22.27 10.01
C GLU A 12 -2.56 -22.91 9.83
N THR A 13 -1.71 -22.26 9.05
CA THR A 13 -0.28 -22.49 9.14
C THR A 13 0.19 -21.70 10.34
N PRO A 14 0.48 -22.32 11.49
CA PRO A 14 1.03 -21.60 12.62
C PRO A 14 2.40 -21.11 12.20
N ALA A 15 2.50 -19.85 11.81
CA ALA A 15 3.78 -19.20 11.66
C ALA A 15 4.51 -19.37 13.00
N LYS A 16 5.63 -20.07 13.00
CA LYS A 16 6.51 -20.21 14.16
C LYS A 16 7.14 -18.85 14.45
N TRP A 17 6.40 -17.99 15.13
CA TRP A 17 6.88 -16.70 15.57
C TRP A 17 7.87 -16.92 16.72
N SER A 18 9.12 -16.57 16.51
CA SER A 18 10.09 -16.52 17.60
C SER A 18 9.67 -15.48 18.63
N ARG A 19 9.28 -15.89 19.81
CA ARG A 19 8.83 -15.01 20.91
C ARG A 19 9.95 -14.15 21.50
N ASN A 20 11.20 -14.35 21.12
CA ASN A 20 12.38 -13.78 21.80
C ASN A 20 13.21 -12.81 20.95
N GLY A 21 12.76 -12.40 19.78
CA GLY A 21 13.44 -11.39 18.96
C GLY A 21 12.65 -10.11 18.93
N GLY A 22 13.21 -9.03 19.45
CA GLY A 22 12.63 -7.69 19.24
C GLY A 22 12.48 -7.40 17.75
N THR A 23 11.46 -6.63 17.39
CA THR A 23 11.22 -6.26 15.98
C THR A 23 12.39 -5.46 15.46
N LYS A 24 12.96 -5.89 14.32
CA LYS A 24 14.02 -5.15 13.63
C LYS A 24 13.40 -3.98 12.87
N ASN A 25 14.22 -2.96 12.56
CA ASN A 25 13.77 -1.88 11.68
C ASN A 25 13.31 -2.43 10.32
N HIS A 26 12.24 -1.87 9.80
CA HIS A 26 11.76 -2.15 8.46
C HIS A 26 12.43 -1.20 7.47
N ASN A 27 13.03 -1.73 6.41
CA ASN A 27 13.60 -0.91 5.34
C ASN A 27 12.64 -0.89 4.15
N PHE A 28 12.22 0.30 3.75
CA PHE A 28 11.34 0.49 2.63
C PHE A 28 11.66 1.82 1.91
N LEU A 29 11.71 1.81 0.58
CA LEU A 29 12.05 2.98 -0.24
C LEU A 29 13.32 3.70 0.26
N LYS A 30 14.38 2.94 0.56
CA LYS A 30 15.65 3.46 1.12
C LYS A 30 15.51 4.19 2.47
N LYS A 31 14.38 4.09 3.13
CA LYS A 31 14.12 4.66 4.47
C LYS A 31 14.10 3.56 5.51
N ARG A 32 14.68 3.86 6.67
CA ARG A 32 14.67 3.00 7.85
C ARG A 32 13.50 3.39 8.76
N ILE A 33 12.61 2.46 9.03
CA ILE A 33 11.40 2.66 9.82
C ILE A 33 11.56 1.89 11.14
N LYS A 34 11.42 2.59 12.25
CA LYS A 34 11.58 2.00 13.59
C LYS A 34 10.33 1.22 13.98
N PRO A 35 10.47 0.14 14.79
CA PRO A 35 9.32 -0.54 15.38
C PRO A 35 8.41 0.40 16.18
N GLY A 36 7.12 0.13 16.17
CA GLY A 36 6.12 0.93 16.89
C GLY A 36 5.90 2.31 16.31
N THR A 37 6.22 2.56 15.02
CA THR A 37 6.09 3.88 14.40
C THR A 37 5.32 3.86 13.08
N ILE A 38 4.78 5.02 12.73
CA ILE A 38 4.22 5.28 11.39
C ILE A 38 5.14 6.27 10.67
N ARG A 39 5.31 6.05 9.36
CA ARG A 39 6.02 6.96 8.46
C ARG A 39 5.19 7.20 7.22
N HIS A 40 5.03 8.46 6.87
CA HIS A 40 4.45 8.90 5.61
C HIS A 40 5.60 9.22 4.66
N LEU A 41 5.55 8.66 3.48
CA LEU A 41 6.57 8.76 2.44
C LEU A 41 5.90 9.14 1.12
N GLU A 42 6.68 9.70 0.23
CA GLU A 42 6.32 9.85 -1.18
C GLU A 42 7.26 9.00 -2.03
N TYR A 43 6.72 8.36 -3.03
CA TYR A 43 7.47 7.53 -3.95
C TYR A 43 7.21 7.95 -5.39
N ASP A 44 8.24 8.46 -6.03
CA ASP A 44 8.22 8.74 -7.46
C ASP A 44 8.43 7.43 -8.23
N LEU A 45 7.32 6.89 -8.75
CA LEU A 45 7.33 5.63 -9.50
C LEU A 45 7.90 5.75 -10.92
N LEU A 46 7.86 6.95 -11.47
CA LEU A 46 8.29 7.24 -12.82
C LEU A 46 9.10 8.54 -12.85
N ASP A 47 10.34 8.46 -13.37
CA ASP A 47 10.95 9.56 -14.07
C ASP A 47 10.17 9.76 -15.37
N VAL A 48 9.18 10.64 -15.34
CA VAL A 48 8.43 10.96 -16.55
C VAL A 48 9.24 11.99 -17.31
N GLU A 49 9.73 11.62 -18.47
CA GLU A 49 10.59 12.43 -19.35
C GLU A 49 9.98 13.79 -19.77
N ILE A 50 8.75 14.10 -19.35
CA ILE A 50 7.97 15.28 -19.76
C ILE A 50 7.75 16.27 -18.61
N GLY A 51 8.54 16.20 -17.53
CA GLY A 51 8.48 17.20 -16.45
C GLY A 51 7.29 17.09 -15.49
N GLU A 52 6.47 16.05 -15.57
CA GLU A 52 5.46 15.73 -14.57
C GLU A 52 5.96 14.63 -13.63
N SER A 53 6.07 14.90 -12.34
CA SER A 53 6.24 13.88 -11.30
C SER A 53 4.85 13.45 -10.78
N TRP A 54 4.67 12.14 -10.61
CA TRP A 54 3.46 11.59 -9.99
C TRP A 54 3.82 10.90 -8.68
N PRO A 55 4.08 11.67 -7.63
CA PRO A 55 4.44 11.10 -6.34
C PRO A 55 3.27 10.29 -5.79
N ILE A 56 3.52 9.05 -5.47
CA ILE A 56 2.56 8.15 -4.85
C ILE A 56 2.71 8.27 -3.33
N PRO A 57 1.68 8.67 -2.60
CA PRO A 57 1.71 8.70 -1.15
C PRO A 57 1.75 7.27 -0.59
N VAL A 58 2.66 7.02 0.33
CA VAL A 58 2.79 5.73 1.00
C VAL A 58 2.89 5.96 2.50
N SER A 59 2.04 5.29 3.27
CA SER A 59 2.17 5.22 4.72
C SER A 59 2.64 3.84 5.13
N VAL A 60 3.63 3.77 6.01
CA VAL A 60 4.12 2.51 6.56
C VAL A 60 3.86 2.49 8.06
N VAL A 61 3.00 1.60 8.49
CA VAL A 61 2.74 1.30 9.90
C VAL A 61 3.59 0.10 10.26
N HIS A 62 4.67 0.32 11.01
CA HIS A 62 5.57 -0.75 11.43
C HIS A 62 5.35 -1.09 12.90
N GLY A 63 4.84 -2.29 13.13
CA GLY A 63 4.48 -2.76 14.46
C GLY A 63 5.66 -2.99 15.39
N SER A 64 5.38 -2.95 16.68
CA SER A 64 6.35 -3.25 17.74
C SER A 64 6.68 -4.73 17.86
N ARG A 65 5.85 -5.61 17.30
CA ARG A 65 6.01 -7.07 17.36
C ARG A 65 6.31 -7.64 15.98
N PRO A 66 7.10 -8.72 15.88
CA PRO A 66 7.32 -9.43 14.62
C PRO A 66 6.01 -9.91 14.00
N GLY A 67 5.91 -9.88 12.68
CA GLY A 67 4.73 -10.32 11.95
C GLY A 67 4.90 -10.16 10.44
N PRO A 68 3.85 -10.48 9.66
CA PRO A 68 3.89 -10.39 8.22
C PRO A 68 3.97 -8.94 7.74
N VAL A 69 4.35 -8.78 6.47
CA VAL A 69 4.22 -7.52 5.74
C VAL A 69 3.02 -7.64 4.83
N VAL A 70 2.08 -6.69 4.97
CA VAL A 70 0.88 -6.60 4.13
C VAL A 70 0.90 -5.27 3.41
N THR A 71 0.63 -5.26 2.10
CA THR A 71 0.49 -4.05 1.31
C THR A 71 -0.97 -3.85 0.90
N LEU A 72 -1.52 -2.69 1.22
CA LEU A 72 -2.89 -2.30 0.88
C LEU A 72 -2.83 -1.22 -0.20
N LEU A 73 -3.52 -1.46 -1.31
CA LEU A 73 -3.57 -0.56 -2.46
C LEU A 73 -4.98 0.00 -2.63
N GLY A 74 -5.09 1.32 -2.74
CA GLY A 74 -6.33 2.01 -3.07
C GLY A 74 -6.23 2.74 -4.41
N ALA A 75 -7.36 3.14 -4.98
CA ALA A 75 -7.47 3.83 -6.27
C ALA A 75 -6.54 3.24 -7.35
N VAL A 76 -6.55 1.92 -7.50
CA VAL A 76 -5.97 1.24 -8.68
C VAL A 76 -6.72 1.71 -9.93
N HIS A 77 -8.03 1.92 -9.82
CA HIS A 77 -8.83 2.71 -10.74
C HIS A 77 -9.07 4.10 -10.13
N GLY A 78 -8.80 5.15 -10.89
CA GLY A 78 -8.81 6.50 -10.35
C GLY A 78 -10.19 7.07 -10.00
N ASP A 79 -11.26 6.43 -10.42
CA ASP A 79 -12.65 6.77 -10.12
C ASP A 79 -13.21 6.04 -8.88
N GLU A 80 -12.47 5.10 -8.30
CA GLU A 80 -12.87 4.35 -7.10
C GLU A 80 -12.39 5.07 -5.83
N LEU A 81 -13.27 5.84 -5.18
CA LEU A 81 -12.92 6.76 -4.09
C LEU A 81 -13.01 6.16 -2.69
N VAL A 82 -13.77 5.08 -2.52
CA VAL A 82 -14.01 4.47 -1.20
C VAL A 82 -12.74 3.87 -0.61
N GLY A 83 -11.93 3.19 -1.45
CA GLY A 83 -10.65 2.61 -1.04
C GLY A 83 -9.68 3.63 -0.46
N PRO A 84 -9.36 4.71 -1.18
CA PRO A 84 -8.53 5.81 -0.66
C PRO A 84 -9.01 6.37 0.68
N LEU A 85 -10.31 6.62 0.81
CA LEU A 85 -10.89 7.13 2.05
C LEU A 85 -10.68 6.16 3.21
N ALA A 86 -11.01 4.89 3.03
CA ALA A 86 -10.83 3.86 4.05
C ALA A 86 -9.35 3.73 4.48
N LEU A 87 -8.42 3.74 3.51
CA LEU A 87 -6.99 3.61 3.77
C LEU A 87 -6.40 4.84 4.48
N THR A 88 -6.89 6.05 4.21
CA THR A 88 -6.47 7.24 4.95
C THR A 88 -6.92 7.20 6.41
N TYR A 89 -8.11 6.68 6.69
CA TYR A 89 -8.56 6.45 8.08
C TYR A 89 -7.70 5.42 8.81
N LEU A 90 -7.30 4.34 8.14
CA LEU A 90 -6.46 3.31 8.75
C LEU A 90 -5.11 3.84 9.26
N CYS A 91 -4.50 4.78 8.55
CA CYS A 91 -3.18 5.31 8.92
C CYS A 91 -3.22 6.63 9.71
N GLY A 92 -4.39 7.12 10.06
CA GLY A 92 -4.54 8.38 10.82
C GLY A 92 -4.17 9.63 10.02
N ALA A 93 -4.15 9.54 8.70
CA ALA A 93 -3.89 10.68 7.82
C ALA A 93 -5.15 11.54 7.56
N ASN A 94 -6.14 11.45 8.43
CA ASN A 94 -7.36 12.24 8.33
C ASN A 94 -7.14 13.62 8.96
N PHE A 95 -7.83 14.63 8.43
CA PHE A 95 -7.78 16.01 8.90
C PHE A 95 -8.49 16.23 10.26
N MET A 96 -9.04 15.19 10.87
CA MET A 96 -9.95 15.27 12.03
C MET A 96 -9.28 14.91 13.37
N GLY A 97 -7.98 14.67 13.40
CA GLY A 97 -7.24 14.36 14.63
C GLY A 97 -6.55 12.99 14.62
N ASP A 98 -6.08 12.54 15.78
CA ASP A 98 -5.28 11.29 15.93
C ASP A 98 -6.16 10.02 16.05
N ASP A 99 -7.29 9.98 15.34
CA ASP A 99 -8.23 8.85 15.33
C ASP A 99 -7.76 7.68 14.45
N ARG A 100 -6.48 7.37 14.52
CA ARG A 100 -5.92 6.24 13.79
C ARG A 100 -6.53 4.92 14.28
N LEU A 101 -6.98 4.08 13.35
CA LEU A 101 -7.55 2.78 13.68
C LEU A 101 -6.48 1.72 13.97
N ILE A 102 -5.23 1.96 13.57
CA ILE A 102 -4.12 1.02 13.77
C ILE A 102 -3.08 1.66 14.70
N ASP A 103 -2.91 1.04 15.87
CA ASP A 103 -1.86 1.42 16.81
C ASP A 103 -0.59 0.59 16.55
N PRO A 104 0.51 1.24 16.09
CA PRO A 104 1.75 0.53 15.83
C PRO A 104 2.40 -0.04 17.08
N SER A 105 2.07 0.47 18.27
CA SER A 105 2.64 -0.03 19.54
C SER A 105 2.18 -1.45 19.88
N VAL A 106 1.03 -1.88 19.37
CA VAL A 106 0.45 -3.21 19.61
C VAL A 106 0.38 -4.07 18.35
N LEU A 107 0.66 -3.50 17.19
CA LEU A 107 0.64 -4.21 15.91
C LEU A 107 1.75 -5.28 15.85
N ALA A 108 1.42 -6.45 15.27
CA ALA A 108 2.38 -7.47 14.88
C ALA A 108 2.57 -7.45 13.36
N GLY A 109 3.80 -7.14 12.91
CA GLY A 109 4.12 -7.04 11.49
C GLY A 109 4.13 -5.61 10.96
N THR A 110 3.95 -5.46 9.67
CA THR A 110 4.03 -4.18 8.97
C THR A 110 2.88 -4.05 7.99
N ILE A 111 2.24 -2.89 7.97
CA ILE A 111 1.24 -2.56 6.95
C ILE A 111 1.78 -1.41 6.12
N ARG A 112 1.91 -1.62 4.82
CA ARG A 112 2.21 -0.59 3.82
C ARG A 112 0.89 -0.17 3.20
N ILE A 113 0.60 1.11 3.20
CA ILE A 113 -0.67 1.66 2.74
C ILE A 113 -0.37 2.63 1.60
N VAL A 114 -0.89 2.33 0.42
CA VAL A 114 -0.83 3.17 -0.78
C VAL A 114 -2.26 3.60 -1.11
N PRO A 115 -2.75 4.73 -0.58
CA PRO A 115 -4.14 5.11 -0.74
C PRO A 115 -4.53 5.36 -2.20
N ILE A 116 -3.59 5.89 -2.99
CA ILE A 116 -3.84 6.26 -4.39
C ILE A 116 -2.68 5.79 -5.24
N VAL A 117 -2.86 4.67 -5.95
CA VAL A 117 -1.85 4.14 -6.87
C VAL A 117 -1.91 4.84 -8.22
N ASN A 118 -3.13 5.05 -8.75
CA ASN A 118 -3.37 5.73 -10.01
C ASN A 118 -3.65 7.23 -9.78
N LEU A 119 -2.64 7.98 -9.35
CA LEU A 119 -2.79 9.40 -9.06
C LEU A 119 -3.30 10.23 -10.26
N PRO A 120 -2.78 10.06 -11.49
CA PRO A 120 -3.30 10.81 -12.63
C PRO A 120 -4.75 10.45 -12.98
N GLY A 121 -5.15 9.19 -12.86
CA GLY A 121 -6.53 8.77 -13.03
C GLY A 121 -7.43 9.33 -11.91
N TYR A 122 -6.97 9.30 -10.67
CA TYR A 122 -7.68 9.87 -9.54
C TYR A 122 -7.99 11.36 -9.72
N ARG A 123 -7.00 12.16 -10.14
CA ARG A 123 -7.17 13.60 -10.41
C ARG A 123 -8.18 13.88 -11.53
N ARG A 124 -8.28 12.99 -12.51
CA ARG A 124 -9.18 13.09 -13.66
C ARG A 124 -10.51 12.36 -13.47
N ARG A 125 -10.68 11.67 -12.35
CA ARG A 125 -11.81 10.75 -12.09
C ARG A 125 -11.98 9.74 -13.22
N SER A 126 -10.88 9.19 -13.66
CA SER A 126 -10.81 8.22 -14.75
C SER A 126 -10.37 6.87 -14.22
N ARG A 127 -11.03 5.82 -14.66
CA ARG A 127 -10.64 4.44 -14.38
C ARG A 127 -9.20 4.16 -14.82
N TYR A 128 -8.85 4.65 -16.00
CA TYR A 128 -7.60 4.31 -16.70
C TYR A 128 -6.45 5.28 -16.38
N PHE A 129 -5.25 4.82 -16.62
CA PHE A 129 -4.06 5.65 -16.69
C PHE A 129 -4.11 6.59 -17.92
N PRO A 130 -3.24 7.61 -18.01
CA PRO A 130 -3.18 8.52 -19.17
C PRO A 130 -2.99 7.84 -20.52
N ASP A 131 -2.29 6.70 -20.55
CA ASP A 131 -2.12 5.86 -21.74
C ASP A 131 -3.33 4.97 -22.04
N ARG A 132 -4.47 5.21 -21.39
CA ARG A 132 -5.78 4.53 -21.54
C ARG A 132 -5.75 3.03 -21.22
N ARG A 133 -4.81 2.59 -20.40
CA ARG A 133 -4.68 1.18 -19.98
C ARG A 133 -5.21 0.97 -18.56
N ASP A 134 -5.70 -0.25 -18.31
CA ASP A 134 -6.18 -0.68 -17.00
C ASP A 134 -4.98 -1.18 -16.17
N LEU A 135 -4.66 -0.45 -15.08
CA LEU A 135 -3.58 -0.81 -14.17
C LEU A 135 -3.81 -2.19 -13.53
N ASN A 136 -5.06 -2.51 -13.19
CA ASN A 136 -5.43 -3.78 -12.56
C ASN A 136 -5.21 -4.99 -13.48
N ARG A 137 -5.10 -4.77 -14.79
CA ARG A 137 -4.77 -5.80 -15.79
C ARG A 137 -3.29 -5.83 -16.15
N SER A 138 -2.49 -4.93 -15.57
CA SER A 138 -1.10 -4.74 -15.96
C SER A 138 -0.10 -5.37 -14.99
N PHE A 139 -0.53 -5.83 -13.81
CA PHE A 139 0.34 -6.53 -12.86
C PHE A 139 0.79 -7.91 -13.37
N PRO A 140 2.04 -8.31 -13.08
CA PRO A 140 3.08 -7.68 -12.27
C PRO A 140 3.82 -6.53 -12.97
N GLY A 141 3.54 -6.25 -14.23
CA GLY A 141 4.14 -5.20 -15.02
C GLY A 141 5.50 -5.55 -15.63
N ASN A 142 5.98 -4.62 -16.45
CA ASN A 142 7.30 -4.68 -17.07
C ASN A 142 7.93 -3.26 -17.08
N PRO A 143 9.16 -3.08 -16.53
CA PRO A 143 9.80 -1.78 -16.44
C PRO A 143 10.16 -1.17 -17.81
N ASP A 144 10.27 -2.00 -18.85
CA ASP A 144 10.68 -1.59 -20.20
C ASP A 144 9.48 -1.45 -21.16
N SER A 145 8.25 -1.37 -20.62
CA SER A 145 7.03 -1.30 -21.39
C SER A 145 6.34 0.08 -21.26
N ASN A 146 5.05 0.16 -21.60
CA ASN A 146 4.25 1.38 -21.48
C ASN A 146 4.14 1.88 -20.04
N THR A 147 3.69 3.12 -19.86
CA THR A 147 3.60 3.82 -18.58
C THR A 147 2.83 3.01 -17.52
N THR A 148 1.65 2.49 -17.85
CA THR A 148 0.85 1.69 -16.91
C THR A 148 1.59 0.43 -16.47
N SER A 149 2.25 -0.27 -17.37
CA SER A 149 3.02 -1.48 -17.07
C SER A 149 4.27 -1.20 -16.23
N ARG A 150 4.93 -0.06 -16.46
CA ARG A 150 6.06 0.41 -15.63
C ARG A 150 5.62 0.71 -14.20
N VAL A 151 4.47 1.39 -14.03
CA VAL A 151 3.88 1.65 -12.70
C VAL A 151 3.53 0.34 -12.00
N ALA A 152 2.85 -0.59 -12.69
CA ALA A 152 2.55 -1.91 -12.14
C ALA A 152 3.81 -2.63 -11.65
N SER A 153 4.89 -2.61 -12.44
CA SER A 153 6.18 -3.20 -12.08
C SER A 153 6.81 -2.54 -10.84
N GLY A 154 6.77 -1.22 -10.76
CA GLY A 154 7.28 -0.47 -9.61
C GLY A 154 6.52 -0.78 -8.32
N VAL A 155 5.19 -0.84 -8.38
CA VAL A 155 4.35 -1.21 -7.24
C VAL A 155 4.59 -2.67 -6.81
N TRP A 156 4.73 -3.58 -7.77
CA TRP A 156 4.92 -5.02 -7.50
C TRP A 156 6.26 -5.34 -6.84
N LYS A 157 7.32 -4.63 -7.21
CA LYS A 157 8.70 -4.89 -6.74
C LYS A 157 9.01 -4.29 -5.36
N ASN A 158 8.22 -3.34 -4.90
CA ASN A 158 8.40 -2.65 -3.62
C ASN A 158 7.35 -3.07 -2.61
#